data_919fcb3a74c285a9e7bb7401a8680a27
#
_entry.id   919fcb3a74c285a9e7bb7401a8680a27
#
_cell.length_a   1.000
_cell.length_b   1.000
_cell.length_c   1.000
_cell.angle_alpha   90.00
_cell.angle_beta   90.00
_cell.angle_gamma   90.00
#
_symmetry.space_group_name_H-M   'P 1'
#
loop_
_entity.id
_entity.type
_entity.pdbx_description
1 polymer ?
#
loop_
_entity_poly.entity_id
_entity_poly.type
_entity_poly.pdbx_seq_one_letter_code
_entity_poly.pdbx_strand_id
1 'polypeptide(L)'
;VEPSVDGAQRVRFDKPVIVWVDNFLGFNVGERVPVGYYDRDRGVWVPSDNGLVVRLLDTNANGIVDALDANGDGQPDDLNGNGSFADEVTGLTDPQRYPHGSTFWRVAITHFTPWDCNWPYGFPRFAIAPNPKGSTKIAQQQEEVRVCKRSTSSFTDERSRIFHEDIPIPGTDFVLHYASSR
;
A
#
# COMPACT_ATOMS: atom_id res chain seq x y z
N VAL A 1 1.46 1.17 -28.88
CA VAL A 1 0.12 0.70 -29.29
C VAL A 1 -0.58 0.26 -28.03
N GLU A 2 -1.73 0.84 -27.71
CA GLU A 2 -2.50 0.43 -26.55
C GLU A 2 -3.14 -0.95 -26.84
N PRO A 3 -2.90 -1.98 -26.01
CA PRO A 3 -3.44 -3.31 -26.23
C PRO A 3 -4.97 -3.37 -26.33
N SER A 4 -5.64 -2.41 -25.69
CA SER A 4 -7.10 -2.27 -25.73
C SER A 4 -7.65 -1.89 -27.10
N VAL A 5 -6.84 -1.23 -27.95
CA VAL A 5 -7.25 -0.83 -29.32
C VAL A 5 -7.31 -2.03 -30.25
N ASP A 6 -6.48 -3.05 -30.01
CA ASP A 6 -6.43 -4.28 -30.79
C ASP A 6 -7.39 -5.37 -30.30
N GLY A 7 -8.29 -5.05 -29.35
CA GLY A 7 -9.24 -5.99 -28.76
C GLY A 7 -8.63 -6.99 -27.78
N ALA A 8 -7.38 -6.81 -27.39
CA ALA A 8 -6.75 -7.66 -26.39
C ALA A 8 -7.39 -7.44 -25.02
N GLN A 9 -7.98 -8.48 -24.45
CA GLN A 9 -8.58 -8.44 -23.11
C GLN A 9 -7.55 -8.66 -21.99
N ARG A 10 -6.42 -9.29 -22.30
CA ARG A 10 -5.34 -9.59 -21.36
C ARG A 10 -4.00 -9.50 -22.04
N VAL A 11 -3.05 -8.86 -21.40
CA VAL A 11 -1.65 -8.83 -21.82
C VAL A 11 -0.81 -9.44 -20.71
N ARG A 12 -0.06 -10.48 -21.04
CA ARG A 12 0.96 -11.08 -20.17
C ARG A 12 2.33 -10.80 -20.73
N PHE A 13 3.30 -10.63 -19.84
CA PHE A 13 4.70 -10.44 -20.23
C PHE A 13 5.46 -11.76 -20.15
N ASP A 14 6.34 -12.01 -21.11
CA ASP A 14 7.26 -13.17 -21.10
C ASP A 14 8.27 -13.05 -19.94
N LYS A 15 8.63 -11.82 -19.61
CA LYS A 15 9.47 -11.49 -18.46
C LYS A 15 8.74 -10.43 -17.61
N PRO A 16 8.84 -10.48 -16.29
CA PRO A 16 8.25 -9.47 -15.44
C PRO A 16 8.76 -8.07 -15.81
N VAL A 17 7.85 -7.11 -15.80
CA VAL A 17 8.19 -5.68 -15.89
C VAL A 17 8.38 -5.16 -14.47
N ILE A 18 9.49 -4.45 -14.26
CA ILE A 18 9.77 -3.84 -12.96
C ILE A 18 9.13 -2.47 -12.90
N VAL A 19 8.28 -2.27 -11.90
CA VAL A 19 7.67 -0.99 -11.56
C VAL A 19 8.40 -0.40 -10.36
N TRP A 20 8.77 0.86 -10.48
CA TRP A 20 9.47 1.62 -9.47
C TRP A 20 8.53 2.66 -8.88
N VAL A 21 8.31 2.60 -7.58
CA VAL A 21 7.49 3.55 -6.82
C VAL A 21 8.36 4.20 -5.77
N ASP A 22 8.29 5.52 -5.65
CA ASP A 22 9.04 6.24 -4.63
C ASP A 22 8.71 5.71 -3.23
N ASN A 23 9.73 5.54 -2.40
CA ASN A 23 9.54 5.13 -1.01
C ASN A 23 9.09 6.32 -0.14
N PHE A 24 7.97 6.94 -0.49
CA PHE A 24 7.43 8.13 0.16
C PHE A 24 7.02 7.92 1.62
N LEU A 25 6.83 6.68 2.05
CA LEU A 25 6.51 6.31 3.43
C LEU A 25 7.76 6.08 4.30
N GLY A 26 8.96 6.06 3.69
CA GLY A 26 10.22 5.95 4.40
C GLY A 26 10.44 4.59 5.06
N PHE A 27 9.97 3.51 4.43
CA PHE A 27 10.25 2.14 4.90
C PHE A 27 11.73 1.80 4.75
N ASN A 28 12.22 0.90 5.60
CA ASN A 28 13.62 0.50 5.56
C ASN A 28 13.94 -0.34 4.31
N VAL A 29 15.17 -0.19 3.80
CA VAL A 29 15.68 -1.06 2.74
C VAL A 29 15.64 -2.51 3.20
N GLY A 30 15.21 -3.41 2.32
CA GLY A 30 15.01 -4.82 2.63
C GLY A 30 13.61 -5.17 3.12
N GLU A 31 12.76 -4.19 3.44
CA GLU A 31 11.37 -4.47 3.78
C GLU A 31 10.57 -4.95 2.56
N ARG A 32 9.71 -5.94 2.78
CA ARG A 32 8.87 -6.51 1.73
C ARG A 32 7.66 -5.63 1.48
N VAL A 33 7.41 -5.32 0.21
CA VAL A 33 6.22 -4.60 -0.25
C VAL A 33 5.12 -5.60 -0.56
N PRO A 34 4.05 -5.68 0.22
CA PRO A 34 2.92 -6.54 -0.09
C PRO A 34 2.23 -6.08 -1.38
N VAL A 35 2.09 -6.98 -2.33
CA VAL A 35 1.56 -6.67 -3.66
C VAL A 35 0.40 -7.58 -3.99
N GLY A 36 -0.64 -7.00 -4.59
CA GLY A 36 -1.77 -7.72 -5.12
C GLY A 36 -2.22 -7.13 -6.45
N TYR A 37 -3.01 -7.88 -7.19
CA TYR A 37 -3.65 -7.42 -8.40
C TYR A 37 -5.15 -7.68 -8.38
N TYR A 38 -5.91 -6.87 -9.10
CA TYR A 38 -7.34 -7.05 -9.23
C TYR A 38 -7.67 -7.99 -10.39
N ASP A 39 -8.26 -9.15 -10.08
CA ASP A 39 -8.80 -10.08 -11.07
C ASP A 39 -10.20 -9.61 -11.48
N ARG A 40 -10.30 -9.02 -12.67
CA ARG A 40 -11.56 -8.47 -13.19
C ARG A 40 -12.63 -9.51 -13.46
N ASP A 41 -12.23 -10.75 -13.81
CA ASP A 41 -13.19 -11.81 -14.13
C ASP A 41 -13.84 -12.35 -12.86
N ARG A 42 -13.06 -12.40 -11.78
CA ARG A 42 -13.52 -12.89 -10.49
C ARG A 42 -14.03 -11.76 -9.58
N GLY A 43 -13.72 -10.49 -9.92
CA GLY A 43 -14.08 -9.34 -9.11
C GLY A 43 -13.38 -9.29 -7.75
N VAL A 44 -12.17 -9.83 -7.63
CA VAL A 44 -11.44 -9.96 -6.35
C VAL A 44 -9.99 -9.53 -6.48
N TRP A 45 -9.42 -9.09 -5.36
CA TRP A 45 -7.98 -8.90 -5.22
C TRP A 45 -7.28 -10.23 -4.98
N VAL A 46 -6.20 -10.47 -5.71
CA VAL A 46 -5.39 -11.69 -5.64
C VAL A 46 -3.99 -11.30 -5.16
N PRO A 47 -3.48 -11.92 -4.09
CA PRO A 47 -2.09 -11.72 -3.67
C PRO A 47 -1.11 -12.15 -4.76
N SER A 48 -0.01 -11.42 -4.88
CA SER A 48 1.12 -11.72 -5.76
C SER A 48 2.41 -11.81 -4.97
N ASP A 49 3.51 -12.09 -5.67
CA ASP A 49 4.83 -12.03 -5.06
C ASP A 49 5.10 -10.62 -4.54
N ASN A 50 5.68 -10.53 -3.35
CA ASN A 50 6.01 -9.26 -2.74
C ASN A 50 7.09 -8.54 -3.54
N GLY A 51 6.95 -7.22 -3.63
CA GLY A 51 8.06 -6.35 -3.99
C GLY A 51 9.07 -6.18 -2.84
N LEU A 52 10.03 -5.31 -3.04
CA LEU A 52 11.09 -5.04 -2.08
C LEU A 52 11.39 -3.54 -2.03
N VAL A 53 11.67 -3.02 -0.84
CA VAL A 53 12.24 -1.68 -0.68
C VAL A 53 13.73 -1.77 -0.95
N VAL A 54 14.22 -1.02 -1.94
CA VAL A 54 15.62 -1.03 -2.35
C VAL A 54 16.20 0.39 -2.33
N ARG A 55 17.52 0.48 -2.23
CA ARG A 55 18.27 1.72 -2.40
C ARG A 55 19.06 1.66 -3.70
N LEU A 56 19.05 2.75 -4.46
CA LEU A 56 19.81 2.86 -5.69
C LEU A 56 21.26 3.22 -5.41
N LEU A 57 22.19 2.56 -6.09
CA LEU A 57 23.61 2.75 -5.94
C LEU A 57 24.23 3.20 -7.28
N ASP A 58 25.18 4.15 -7.19
CA ASP A 58 26.13 4.50 -8.23
C ASP A 58 27.49 4.07 -7.70
N THR A 59 27.97 2.90 -8.15
CA THR A 59 29.18 2.28 -7.60
C THR A 59 30.46 2.83 -8.21
N ASN A 60 30.36 3.47 -9.38
CA ASN A 60 31.50 4.02 -10.11
C ASN A 60 31.56 5.56 -10.06
N ALA A 61 30.63 6.21 -9.37
CA ALA A 61 30.53 7.66 -9.17
C ALA A 61 30.45 8.48 -10.49
N ASN A 62 29.76 7.94 -11.49
CA ASN A 62 29.55 8.63 -12.77
C ASN A 62 28.24 9.43 -12.80
N GLY A 63 27.46 9.41 -11.73
CA GLY A 63 26.18 10.10 -11.60
C GLY A 63 24.97 9.29 -12.08
N ILE A 64 25.16 8.10 -12.63
CA ILE A 64 24.10 7.21 -13.08
C ILE A 64 24.13 5.96 -12.21
N VAL A 65 22.97 5.53 -11.71
CA VAL A 65 22.86 4.32 -10.89
C VAL A 65 23.16 3.07 -11.73
N ASP A 66 23.98 2.19 -11.19
CA ASP A 66 24.45 0.95 -11.82
C ASP A 66 24.28 -0.29 -10.95
N ALA A 67 23.67 -0.14 -9.76
CA ALA A 67 23.36 -1.23 -8.85
C ALA A 67 22.23 -0.84 -7.88
N LEU A 68 21.80 -1.80 -7.08
CA LEU A 68 20.89 -1.56 -5.96
C LEU A 68 21.34 -2.33 -4.71
N ASP A 69 20.94 -1.81 -3.56
CA ASP A 69 21.05 -2.45 -2.24
C ASP A 69 19.65 -2.90 -1.84
N ALA A 70 19.47 -4.16 -1.58
CA ALA A 70 18.20 -4.81 -1.29
C ALA A 70 18.08 -5.34 0.14
N ASN A 71 19.17 -5.29 0.90
CA ASN A 71 19.25 -5.81 2.27
C ASN A 71 19.62 -4.73 3.32
N GLY A 72 20.02 -3.53 2.86
CA GLY A 72 20.34 -2.39 3.71
C GLY A 72 21.80 -2.32 4.18
N ASP A 73 22.70 -3.14 3.62
CA ASP A 73 24.11 -3.14 3.98
C ASP A 73 24.96 -2.14 3.19
N GLY A 74 24.37 -1.49 2.18
CA GLY A 74 25.01 -0.49 1.34
C GLY A 74 25.90 -1.08 0.24
N GLN A 75 25.83 -2.38 0.00
CA GLN A 75 26.54 -3.08 -1.07
C GLN A 75 25.60 -3.44 -2.21
N PRO A 76 26.13 -3.65 -3.44
CA PRO A 76 25.33 -4.12 -4.56
C PRO A 76 24.78 -5.52 -4.33
N ASP A 77 23.47 -5.72 -4.60
CA ASP A 77 22.81 -7.01 -4.57
C ASP A 77 22.41 -7.46 -5.98
N ASP A 78 22.59 -8.73 -6.28
CA ASP A 78 22.16 -9.42 -7.47
C ASP A 78 20.88 -10.23 -7.14
N LEU A 79 19.71 -9.70 -7.51
CA LEU A 79 18.41 -10.28 -7.15
C LEU A 79 18.04 -11.46 -8.05
N ASN A 80 18.57 -11.51 -9.26
CA ASN A 80 18.26 -12.56 -10.22
C ASN A 80 19.32 -13.65 -10.30
N GLY A 81 20.48 -13.47 -9.63
CA GLY A 81 21.55 -14.46 -9.50
C GLY A 81 22.36 -14.68 -10.77
N ASN A 82 22.40 -13.71 -11.67
CA ASN A 82 23.10 -13.84 -12.96
C ASN A 82 24.54 -13.31 -12.94
N GLY A 83 24.99 -12.73 -11.82
CA GLY A 83 26.32 -12.16 -11.62
C GLY A 83 26.47 -10.73 -12.13
N SER A 84 25.39 -10.08 -12.54
CA SER A 84 25.36 -8.66 -12.96
C SER A 84 24.51 -7.84 -11.99
N PHE A 85 25.01 -6.68 -11.59
CA PHE A 85 24.24 -5.73 -10.76
C PHE A 85 23.53 -4.67 -11.60
N ALA A 86 24.09 -4.35 -12.79
CA ALA A 86 23.61 -3.26 -13.62
C ALA A 86 22.26 -3.56 -14.30
N ASP A 87 21.95 -4.80 -14.53
CA ASP A 87 20.67 -5.18 -15.12
C ASP A 87 19.49 -5.08 -14.14
N GLU A 88 19.76 -5.08 -12.83
CA GLU A 88 18.75 -4.86 -11.79
C GLU A 88 18.16 -3.44 -11.81
N VAL A 89 18.90 -2.47 -12.34
CA VAL A 89 18.54 -1.06 -12.47
C VAL A 89 18.35 -0.61 -13.92
N THR A 90 18.17 -1.55 -14.84
CA THR A 90 18.01 -1.27 -16.27
C THR A 90 16.90 -0.25 -16.51
N GLY A 91 17.21 0.81 -17.27
CA GLY A 91 16.26 1.88 -17.60
C GLY A 91 16.25 3.06 -16.64
N LEU A 92 16.95 3.01 -15.51
CA LEU A 92 17.06 4.12 -14.55
C LEU A 92 18.21 5.05 -14.93
N THR A 93 18.11 5.72 -16.08
CA THR A 93 19.22 6.52 -16.67
C THR A 93 19.15 8.00 -16.34
N ASP A 94 18.06 8.48 -15.75
CA ASP A 94 17.89 9.89 -15.38
C ASP A 94 18.37 10.13 -13.94
N PRO A 95 19.54 10.78 -13.72
CA PRO A 95 20.07 10.99 -12.37
C PRO A 95 19.30 12.00 -11.53
N GLN A 96 18.43 12.80 -12.13
CA GLN A 96 17.56 13.70 -11.38
C GLN A 96 16.38 12.96 -10.78
N ARG A 97 15.86 11.98 -11.52
CA ARG A 97 14.74 11.15 -11.08
C ARG A 97 15.18 9.98 -10.20
N TYR A 98 16.36 9.44 -10.46
CA TYR A 98 16.92 8.26 -9.80
C TYR A 98 18.30 8.55 -9.22
N PRO A 99 18.40 9.48 -8.23
CA PRO A 99 19.70 9.82 -7.67
C PRO A 99 20.24 8.67 -6.81
N HIS A 100 21.58 8.59 -6.74
CA HIS A 100 22.28 7.70 -5.81
C HIS A 100 21.76 7.88 -4.38
N GLY A 101 21.53 6.77 -3.66
CA GLY A 101 21.06 6.75 -2.28
C GLY A 101 19.55 6.90 -2.12
N SER A 102 18.81 7.20 -3.19
CA SER A 102 17.34 7.24 -3.13
C SER A 102 16.76 5.84 -2.96
N THR A 103 15.58 5.76 -2.35
CA THR A 103 14.92 4.49 -2.06
C THR A 103 13.59 4.38 -2.82
N PHE A 104 13.33 3.18 -3.32
CA PHE A 104 12.14 2.86 -4.11
C PHE A 104 11.55 1.54 -3.67
N TRP A 105 10.27 1.36 -3.94
CA TRP A 105 9.64 0.04 -3.95
C TRP A 105 9.82 -0.55 -5.35
N ARG A 106 10.52 -1.66 -5.43
CA ARG A 106 10.75 -2.44 -6.65
C ARG A 106 9.73 -3.56 -6.71
N VAL A 107 8.81 -3.50 -7.67
CA VAL A 107 7.71 -4.44 -7.82
C VAL A 107 7.76 -5.08 -9.20
N ALA A 108 7.75 -6.40 -9.25
CA ALA A 108 7.70 -7.16 -10.49
C ALA A 108 6.23 -7.45 -10.86
N ILE A 109 5.79 -7.00 -12.03
CA ILE A 109 4.46 -7.29 -12.54
C ILE A 109 4.54 -8.18 -13.78
N THR A 110 3.62 -9.12 -13.93
CA THR A 110 3.60 -10.12 -15.01
C THR A 110 2.52 -9.90 -16.06
N HIS A 111 1.62 -8.96 -15.81
CA HIS A 111 0.50 -8.64 -16.73
C HIS A 111 -0.04 -7.25 -16.45
N PHE A 112 -0.83 -6.70 -17.39
CA PHE A 112 -1.57 -5.46 -17.17
C PHE A 112 -2.93 -5.73 -16.55
N THR A 113 -3.06 -5.36 -15.29
CA THR A 113 -4.31 -5.22 -14.52
C THR A 113 -4.09 -4.12 -13.49
N PRO A 114 -5.08 -3.66 -12.75
CA PRO A 114 -4.84 -2.83 -11.57
C PRO A 114 -3.97 -3.60 -10.57
N TRP A 115 -2.87 -2.98 -10.15
CA TRP A 115 -1.96 -3.47 -9.12
C TRP A 115 -2.00 -2.53 -7.93
N ASP A 116 -1.84 -3.06 -6.74
CA ASP A 116 -1.80 -2.31 -5.51
C ASP A 116 -0.69 -2.80 -4.59
N CYS A 117 -0.01 -1.84 -3.94
CA CYS A 117 1.01 -2.08 -2.94
C CYS A 117 0.38 -1.87 -1.56
N ASN A 118 -0.27 -2.89 -1.05
CA ASN A 118 -1.01 -2.84 0.20
C ASN A 118 -0.11 -3.12 1.40
N TRP A 119 0.53 -2.09 1.91
CA TRP A 119 1.15 -2.18 3.22
C TRP A 119 0.06 -2.38 4.27
N PRO A 120 0.20 -3.36 5.18
CA PRO A 120 -0.69 -3.45 6.31
C PRO A 120 -0.62 -2.13 7.06
N TYR A 121 -1.75 -1.47 7.18
CA TYR A 121 -1.85 -0.20 7.86
C TYR A 121 -1.35 -0.39 9.30
N GLY A 122 -0.17 0.13 9.58
CA GLY A 122 0.31 0.22 10.95
C GLY A 122 -0.56 1.23 11.69
N PHE A 123 -1.13 0.85 12.82
CA PHE A 123 -1.84 1.80 13.66
C PHE A 123 -0.94 3.01 13.92
N PRO A 124 -1.47 4.25 13.83
CA PRO A 124 -0.73 5.43 14.26
C PRO A 124 -0.10 5.19 15.63
N ARG A 125 1.08 5.75 15.89
CA ARG A 125 1.82 5.54 17.17
C ARG A 125 1.00 5.71 18.45
N PHE A 126 -0.16 6.36 18.35
CA PHE A 126 -1.10 6.62 19.45
C PHE A 126 -2.43 5.87 19.29
N ALA A 127 -2.58 5.01 18.28
CA ALA A 127 -3.78 4.21 18.15
C ALA A 127 -3.77 3.12 19.22
N ILE A 128 -4.75 3.16 20.08
CA ILE A 128 -5.02 2.10 21.06
C ILE A 128 -5.84 1.05 20.32
N ALA A 129 -5.36 -0.20 20.30
CA ALA A 129 -6.15 -1.31 19.75
C ALA A 129 -7.53 -1.34 20.43
N PRO A 130 -8.63 -1.54 19.67
CA PRO A 130 -9.94 -1.68 20.27
C PRO A 130 -9.88 -2.82 21.29
N ASN A 131 -10.10 -2.48 22.56
CA ASN A 131 -10.14 -3.46 23.62
C ASN A 131 -11.47 -4.22 23.52
N PRO A 132 -11.49 -5.50 23.15
CA PRO A 132 -12.73 -6.28 23.05
C PRO A 132 -13.49 -6.38 24.40
N LYS A 133 -12.81 -6.08 25.53
CA LYS A 133 -13.46 -5.91 26.83
C LYS A 133 -14.02 -4.50 27.06
N GLY A 134 -13.81 -3.57 26.10
CA GLY A 134 -14.27 -2.19 26.17
C GLY A 134 -15.67 -1.95 25.60
N SER A 135 -16.38 -2.97 25.15
CA SER A 135 -17.75 -2.84 24.66
C SER A 135 -18.71 -2.23 25.69
N THR A 136 -18.45 -2.46 26.98
CA THR A 136 -19.19 -1.84 28.09
C THR A 136 -18.95 -0.33 28.21
N LYS A 137 -17.74 0.17 27.92
CA LYS A 137 -17.45 1.62 27.98
C LYS A 137 -18.00 2.37 26.78
N ILE A 138 -17.98 1.75 25.59
CA ILE A 138 -18.58 2.34 24.39
C ILE A 138 -20.10 2.36 24.52
N ALA A 139 -20.71 1.31 25.06
CA ALA A 139 -22.14 1.27 25.37
C ALA A 139 -22.52 2.31 26.42
N GLN A 140 -21.70 2.51 27.46
CA GLN A 140 -21.92 3.55 28.46
C GLN A 140 -21.76 4.96 27.90
N GLN A 141 -20.76 5.21 27.06
CA GLN A 141 -20.62 6.50 26.36
C GLN A 141 -21.78 6.77 25.37
N GLN A 142 -22.26 5.74 24.69
CA GLN A 142 -23.44 5.87 23.84
C GLN A 142 -24.73 6.12 24.68
N GLU A 143 -24.82 5.55 25.84
CA GLU A 143 -25.94 5.80 26.76
C GLU A 143 -25.87 7.23 27.35
N GLU A 144 -24.71 7.70 27.74
CA GLU A 144 -24.51 9.09 28.18
C GLU A 144 -24.81 10.10 27.08
N VAL A 145 -24.42 9.83 25.85
CA VAL A 145 -24.75 10.65 24.67
C VAL A 145 -26.26 10.61 24.38
N ARG A 146 -26.93 9.48 24.60
CA ARG A 146 -28.40 9.39 24.48
C ARG A 146 -29.13 10.17 25.55
N VAL A 147 -28.61 10.17 26.79
CA VAL A 147 -29.19 10.96 27.90
C VAL A 147 -29.02 12.46 27.65
N CYS A 148 -27.87 12.90 27.15
CA CYS A 148 -27.65 14.29 26.73
C CYS A 148 -28.56 14.73 25.56
N LYS A 149 -28.92 13.84 24.65
CA LYS A 149 -29.82 14.15 23.50
C LYS A 149 -31.26 14.48 23.91
N ARG A 150 -31.70 14.08 25.10
CA ARG A 150 -33.06 14.34 25.53
C ARG A 150 -33.29 15.76 26.08
N SER A 151 -32.24 16.53 26.29
CA SER A 151 -32.32 17.88 26.91
C SER A 151 -31.90 19.02 25.98
N THR A 152 -31.55 18.75 24.73
CA THR A 152 -31.02 19.74 23.79
C THR A 152 -32.03 20.19 22.75
N SER A 153 -32.01 21.49 22.42
CA SER A 153 -32.84 22.07 21.35
C SER A 153 -32.40 21.53 19.98
N SER A 154 -33.29 21.57 18.99
CA SER A 154 -33.08 21.06 17.62
C SER A 154 -31.79 21.56 16.96
N PHE A 155 -31.32 22.76 17.29
CA PHE A 155 -30.08 23.33 16.78
C PHE A 155 -28.82 22.66 17.37
N THR A 156 -28.85 22.21 18.60
CA THR A 156 -27.75 21.50 19.26
C THR A 156 -27.69 20.04 18.79
N ASP A 157 -28.82 19.46 18.44
CA ASP A 157 -28.93 18.09 17.92
C ASP A 157 -28.30 17.95 16.53
N GLU A 158 -28.38 18.97 15.69
CA GLU A 158 -27.71 18.97 14.38
C GLU A 158 -26.18 19.05 14.49
N ARG A 159 -25.66 19.73 15.50
CA ARG A 159 -24.20 19.80 15.74
C ARG A 159 -23.60 18.53 16.32
N SER A 160 -24.40 17.70 16.96
CA SER A 160 -23.97 16.44 17.58
C SER A 160 -24.27 15.21 16.72
N ARG A 161 -24.68 15.39 15.46
CA ARG A 161 -24.92 14.28 14.55
C ARG A 161 -23.61 13.51 14.32
N ILE A 162 -23.57 12.32 14.87
CA ILE A 162 -22.61 11.29 14.50
C ILE A 162 -23.19 10.65 13.23
N PHE A 163 -22.47 10.77 12.13
CA PHE A 163 -22.76 9.97 10.95
C PHE A 163 -22.44 8.53 11.28
N HIS A 164 -23.44 7.69 11.26
CA HIS A 164 -23.31 6.27 11.50
C HIS A 164 -23.72 5.54 10.21
N GLU A 165 -22.84 4.70 9.74
CA GLU A 165 -23.07 3.88 8.56
C GLU A 165 -22.67 2.45 8.86
N ASP A 166 -23.59 1.53 8.62
CA ASP A 166 -23.40 0.10 8.76
C ASP A 166 -23.28 -0.54 7.38
N ILE A 167 -22.08 -1.03 7.04
CA ILE A 167 -21.81 -1.65 5.74
C ILE A 167 -21.71 -3.16 5.94
N PRO A 168 -22.68 -3.95 5.46
CA PRO A 168 -22.57 -5.40 5.50
C PRO A 168 -21.44 -5.87 4.57
N ILE A 169 -20.60 -6.78 5.05
CA ILE A 169 -19.57 -7.42 4.22
C ILE A 169 -20.19 -8.60 3.48
N PRO A 170 -20.30 -8.55 2.14
CA PRO A 170 -20.92 -9.63 1.38
C PRO A 170 -20.24 -10.99 1.64
N GLY A 171 -21.07 -12.01 1.91
CA GLY A 171 -20.59 -13.38 2.15
C GLY A 171 -20.11 -13.67 3.57
N THR A 172 -20.33 -12.77 4.52
CA THR A 172 -20.03 -12.95 5.95
C THR A 172 -21.17 -12.43 6.81
N ASP A 173 -21.20 -12.85 8.09
CA ASP A 173 -22.13 -12.32 9.10
C ASP A 173 -21.59 -11.02 9.76
N PHE A 174 -20.51 -10.45 9.22
CA PHE A 174 -19.90 -9.23 9.77
C PHE A 174 -20.44 -7.97 9.12
N VAL A 175 -20.59 -6.94 9.94
CA VAL A 175 -20.98 -5.59 9.55
C VAL A 175 -19.90 -4.63 9.99
N LEU A 176 -19.43 -3.78 9.07
CA LEU A 176 -18.53 -2.68 9.40
C LEU A 176 -19.35 -1.50 9.90
N HIS A 177 -19.07 -1.05 11.11
CA HIS A 177 -19.69 0.11 11.73
C HIS A 177 -18.78 1.32 11.62
N TYR A 178 -19.19 2.31 10.84
CA TYR A 178 -18.51 3.60 10.76
C TYR A 178 -19.27 4.62 11.58
N ALA A 179 -18.55 5.27 12.49
CA ALA A 179 -19.07 6.41 13.23
C ALA A 179 -18.07 7.56 13.16
N SER A 180 -18.52 8.73 12.71
CA SER A 180 -17.72 9.96 12.83
C SER A 180 -18.13 10.70 14.09
N SER A 181 -17.20 10.86 15.04
CA SER A 181 -17.32 11.84 16.11
C SER A 181 -16.51 13.08 15.75
N ARG A 182 -17.10 14.24 15.89
CA ARG A 182 -16.36 15.51 15.95
C ARG A 182 -15.97 15.81 17.36
#